data_cf9ebe3ca6a3a0236a9ee55edd03e410
#
_entry.id   cf9ebe3ca6a3a0236a9ee55edd03e410
#
_cell.length_a   1.000
_cell.length_b   1.000
_cell.length_c   1.000
_cell.angle_alpha   90.00
_cell.angle_beta   90.00
_cell.angle_gamma   90.00
#
_symmetry.space_group_name_H-M   'P 1'
#
loop_
_entity.id
_entity.type
_entity.pdbx_description
1 polymer ?
#
loop_
_entity_poly.entity_id
_entity_poly.type
_entity_poly.pdbx_seq_one_letter_code
_entity_poly.pdbx_strand_id
1 'polypeptide(L)'
;NKLNHTNTIKNDRFPSSLFLVYFLVLLLMSGIHTGIIVGMNALGWNKIIQVILPLGYWTVVAVGLTLFTKNVIRKSYEKPMHDLADATKKVAEGDFSVYVPTLHTADRLDYLDVMIIDFNKMVEELGSIETLKTDFFSNVSHEIKTPLAIIQNNAELLCMEKTPEKQKEYAEVIFQTTKRLSELISNILKLNKLEKQAITPVAEEYDLCGQLAECAVNYEPVWEKKDIGFDADMEDSVKITADAALMELVWNNLFSNAVKFTEPGGTIK
;
A
#
# COMPACT_ATOMS: atom_id res chain seq x y z
N ASN A 1 -7.96 5.61 -9.95
CA ASN A 1 -8.90 6.59 -9.37
C ASN A 1 -8.11 7.50 -8.44
N LYS A 2 -7.60 8.62 -8.96
CA LYS A 2 -7.12 9.73 -8.12
C LYS A 2 -8.35 10.26 -7.40
N LEU A 3 -8.56 9.85 -6.16
CA LEU A 3 -9.46 10.55 -5.26
C LEU A 3 -8.96 12.00 -5.15
N ASN A 4 -9.75 12.92 -5.70
CA ASN A 4 -9.50 14.35 -5.60
C ASN A 4 -9.67 14.72 -4.12
N HIS A 5 -8.56 14.75 -3.35
CA HIS A 5 -8.54 15.10 -1.93
C HIS A 5 -9.18 16.47 -1.64
N THR A 6 -9.24 17.35 -2.63
CA THR A 6 -9.88 18.68 -2.49
C THR A 6 -11.39 18.62 -2.28
N ASN A 7 -12.05 17.53 -2.63
CA ASN A 7 -13.51 17.38 -2.44
C ASN A 7 -13.90 16.73 -1.09
N THR A 8 -12.94 16.26 -0.31
CA THR A 8 -13.20 15.58 0.99
C THR A 8 -13.12 16.52 2.18
N ILE A 9 -12.41 17.64 2.06
CA ILE A 9 -12.24 18.61 3.14
C ILE A 9 -13.46 19.53 3.14
N LYS A 10 -14.41 19.27 4.03
CA LYS A 10 -15.60 20.11 4.19
C LYS A 10 -15.42 21.24 5.21
N ASN A 11 -14.35 21.23 6.00
CA ASN A 11 -14.13 22.21 7.05
C ASN A 11 -12.70 22.77 6.97
N ASP A 12 -12.52 23.75 6.08
CA ASP A 12 -11.23 24.41 5.79
C ASP A 12 -10.85 25.48 6.84
N ARG A 13 -11.60 25.61 7.92
CA ARG A 13 -11.42 26.68 8.89
C ARG A 13 -11.26 26.14 10.30
N PHE A 14 -10.28 26.71 11.01
CA PHE A 14 -10.24 26.66 12.47
C PHE A 14 -11.68 26.90 12.99
N PRO A 15 -12.18 26.10 13.95
CA PRO A 15 -13.60 26.13 14.28
C PRO A 15 -14.03 27.56 14.69
N SER A 16 -14.61 28.26 13.75
CA SER A 16 -15.15 29.64 13.97
C SER A 16 -16.14 29.69 15.15
N SER A 17 -16.76 28.53 15.42
CA SER A 17 -17.59 28.33 16.62
C SER A 17 -16.82 28.51 17.92
N LEU A 18 -15.54 28.16 17.97
CA LEU A 18 -14.70 28.34 19.16
C LEU A 18 -14.45 29.81 19.42
N PHE A 19 -14.14 30.59 18.38
CA PHE A 19 -13.99 32.06 18.50
C PHE A 19 -15.29 32.72 18.92
N LEU A 20 -16.43 32.26 18.39
CA LEU A 20 -17.72 32.76 18.79
C LEU A 20 -18.00 32.48 20.26
N VAL A 21 -17.71 31.28 20.74
CA VAL A 21 -17.86 30.91 22.16
C VAL A 21 -16.97 31.80 23.04
N TYR A 22 -15.69 31.98 22.70
CA TYR A 22 -14.80 32.88 23.46
C TYR A 22 -15.31 34.28 23.46
N PHE A 23 -15.76 34.82 22.32
CA PHE A 23 -16.30 36.16 22.20
C PHE A 23 -17.53 36.33 23.10
N LEU A 24 -18.49 35.42 23.06
CA LEU A 24 -19.69 35.45 23.88
C LEU A 24 -19.39 35.36 25.38
N VAL A 25 -18.45 34.44 25.77
CA VAL A 25 -18.02 34.31 27.16
C VAL A 25 -17.37 35.60 27.64
N LEU A 26 -16.44 36.18 26.88
CA LEU A 26 -15.79 37.45 27.26
C LEU A 26 -16.77 38.61 27.33
N LEU A 27 -17.74 38.67 26.42
CA LEU A 27 -18.79 39.71 26.45
C LEU A 27 -19.65 39.57 27.71
N LEU A 28 -20.09 38.34 28.05
CA LEU A 28 -20.84 38.07 29.26
C LEU A 28 -20.05 38.45 30.51
N MET A 29 -18.78 38.03 30.58
CA MET A 29 -17.90 38.33 31.72
C MET A 29 -17.63 39.82 31.85
N SER A 30 -17.53 40.57 30.74
CA SER A 30 -17.40 42.03 30.72
C SER A 30 -18.69 42.71 31.25
N GLY A 31 -19.86 42.21 30.90
CA GLY A 31 -21.13 42.69 31.44
C GLY A 31 -21.24 42.49 32.96
N ILE A 32 -20.86 41.31 33.46
CA ILE A 32 -20.83 41.03 34.90
C ILE A 32 -19.84 41.97 35.61
N HIS A 33 -18.65 42.17 35.06
CA HIS A 33 -17.64 43.07 35.60
C HIS A 33 -18.19 44.51 35.73
N THR A 34 -18.85 45.03 34.68
CA THR A 34 -19.45 46.34 34.68
C THR A 34 -20.55 46.44 35.77
N GLY A 35 -21.39 45.41 35.89
CA GLY A 35 -22.41 45.34 36.96
C GLY A 35 -21.81 45.38 38.37
N ILE A 36 -20.70 44.63 38.59
CA ILE A 36 -19.97 44.65 39.88
C ILE A 36 -19.48 46.05 40.21
N ILE A 37 -18.85 46.75 39.24
CA ILE A 37 -18.36 48.13 39.47
C ILE A 37 -19.51 49.09 39.78
N VAL A 38 -20.58 49.05 39.02
CA VAL A 38 -21.76 49.91 39.24
C VAL A 38 -22.37 49.66 40.63
N GLY A 39 -22.54 48.39 41.02
CA GLY A 39 -23.05 48.01 42.33
C GLY A 39 -22.15 48.51 43.49
N MET A 40 -20.84 48.33 43.38
CA MET A 40 -19.88 48.80 44.39
C MET A 40 -19.90 50.34 44.55
N ASN A 41 -20.03 51.05 43.44
CA ASN A 41 -20.16 52.51 43.48
C ASN A 41 -21.47 52.94 44.15
N ALA A 42 -22.58 52.30 43.82
CA ALA A 42 -23.88 52.55 44.41
C ALA A 42 -23.93 52.31 45.94
N LEU A 43 -23.18 51.29 46.39
CA LEU A 43 -23.09 50.91 47.81
C LEU A 43 -22.00 51.70 48.60
N GLY A 44 -21.25 52.56 47.94
CA GLY A 44 -20.23 53.40 48.57
C GLY A 44 -19.02 52.60 49.11
N TRP A 45 -18.65 51.48 48.48
CA TRP A 45 -17.54 50.63 48.93
C TRP A 45 -16.19 51.34 48.87
N ASN A 46 -15.27 50.97 49.77
CA ASN A 46 -13.91 51.48 49.82
C ASN A 46 -13.20 51.33 48.45
N LYS A 47 -12.48 52.36 48.03
CA LYS A 47 -11.75 52.44 46.76
C LYS A 47 -10.75 51.23 46.58
N ILE A 48 -10.15 50.79 47.68
CA ILE A 48 -9.22 49.64 47.65
C ILE A 48 -9.95 48.35 47.22
N ILE A 49 -11.15 48.12 47.77
CA ILE A 49 -11.98 46.95 47.42
C ILE A 49 -12.46 47.04 45.98
N GLN A 50 -12.78 48.25 45.50
CA GLN A 50 -13.18 48.49 44.11
C GLN A 50 -12.10 48.14 43.10
N VAL A 51 -10.82 48.06 43.50
CA VAL A 51 -9.71 47.63 42.64
C VAL A 51 -9.41 46.13 42.80
N ILE A 52 -9.35 45.65 44.06
CA ILE A 52 -8.96 44.25 44.34
C ILE A 52 -10.00 43.26 43.85
N LEU A 53 -11.29 43.51 44.00
CA LEU A 53 -12.36 42.58 43.67
C LEU A 53 -12.46 42.35 42.14
N PRO A 54 -12.45 43.35 41.27
CA PRO A 54 -12.37 43.15 39.82
C PRO A 54 -11.09 42.46 39.38
N LEU A 55 -9.95 42.75 39.99
CA LEU A 55 -8.69 42.06 39.69
C LEU A 55 -8.78 40.55 40.02
N GLY A 56 -9.33 40.19 41.20
CA GLY A 56 -9.60 38.83 41.58
C GLY A 56 -10.58 38.13 40.61
N TYR A 57 -11.65 38.83 40.22
CA TYR A 57 -12.60 38.31 39.23
C TYR A 57 -11.93 37.97 37.90
N TRP A 58 -11.14 38.90 37.32
CA TRP A 58 -10.45 38.64 36.06
C TRP A 58 -9.37 37.55 36.19
N THR A 59 -8.74 37.40 37.35
CA THR A 59 -7.80 36.29 37.61
C THR A 59 -8.51 34.96 37.53
N VAL A 60 -9.69 34.81 38.15
CA VAL A 60 -10.51 33.59 38.10
C VAL A 60 -10.96 33.30 36.67
N VAL A 61 -11.42 34.32 35.93
CA VAL A 61 -11.82 34.16 34.52
C VAL A 61 -10.64 33.70 33.66
N ALA A 62 -9.47 34.33 33.84
CA ALA A 62 -8.26 33.97 33.09
C ALA A 62 -7.81 32.53 33.35
N VAL A 63 -7.81 32.07 34.61
CA VAL A 63 -7.51 30.68 34.98
C VAL A 63 -8.52 29.73 34.36
N GLY A 64 -9.82 30.04 34.46
CA GLY A 64 -10.88 29.20 33.88
C GLY A 64 -10.76 29.06 32.37
N LEU A 65 -10.54 30.15 31.64
CA LEU A 65 -10.33 30.16 30.19
C LEU A 65 -9.05 29.38 29.81
N THR A 66 -7.97 29.53 30.57
CA THR A 66 -6.70 28.82 30.32
C THR A 66 -6.90 27.31 30.45
N LEU A 67 -7.56 26.84 31.52
CA LEU A 67 -7.84 25.45 31.75
C LEU A 67 -8.78 24.88 30.66
N PHE A 68 -9.79 25.63 30.28
CA PHE A 68 -10.71 25.27 29.20
C PHE A 68 -9.95 25.11 27.87
N THR A 69 -9.16 26.13 27.50
CA THR A 69 -8.36 26.13 26.27
C THR A 69 -7.40 24.95 26.25
N LYS A 70 -6.67 24.71 27.34
CA LYS A 70 -5.75 23.58 27.49
C LYS A 70 -6.47 22.26 27.25
N ASN A 71 -7.67 22.07 27.83
CA ASN A 71 -8.43 20.85 27.65
C ASN A 71 -8.94 20.65 26.22
N VAL A 72 -9.37 21.73 25.55
CA VAL A 72 -9.80 21.70 24.15
C VAL A 72 -8.62 21.33 23.24
N ILE A 73 -7.48 22.03 23.39
CA ILE A 73 -6.28 21.75 22.58
C ILE A 73 -5.80 20.32 22.79
N ARG A 74 -5.77 19.85 24.03
CA ARG A 74 -5.35 18.48 24.35
C ARG A 74 -6.21 17.43 23.65
N LYS A 75 -7.53 17.60 23.65
CA LYS A 75 -8.46 16.65 23.04
C LYS A 75 -8.47 16.70 21.51
N SER A 76 -8.40 17.91 20.95
CA SER A 76 -8.57 18.13 19.51
C SER A 76 -7.28 17.98 18.70
N TYR A 77 -6.11 18.13 19.35
CA TYR A 77 -4.83 18.13 18.62
C TYR A 77 -3.75 17.27 19.30
N GLU A 78 -3.48 17.50 20.61
CA GLU A 78 -2.33 16.88 21.28
C GLU A 78 -2.47 15.35 21.33
N LYS A 79 -3.63 14.84 21.78
CA LYS A 79 -3.89 13.40 21.88
C LYS A 79 -3.88 12.70 20.50
N PRO A 80 -4.61 13.19 19.48
CA PRO A 80 -4.56 12.54 18.15
C PRO A 80 -3.18 12.53 17.50
N MET A 81 -2.42 13.61 17.68
CA MET A 81 -1.04 13.67 17.18
C MET A 81 -0.13 12.69 17.89
N HIS A 82 -0.33 12.48 19.20
CA HIS A 82 0.39 11.47 19.96
C HIS A 82 0.02 10.06 19.50
N ASP A 83 -1.27 9.79 19.33
CA ASP A 83 -1.77 8.48 18.86
C ASP A 83 -1.21 8.17 17.46
N LEU A 84 -1.15 9.18 16.57
CA LEU A 84 -0.55 9.04 15.24
C LEU A 84 0.97 8.81 15.30
N ALA A 85 1.67 9.50 16.20
CA ALA A 85 3.11 9.32 16.38
C ALA A 85 3.43 7.92 16.92
N ASP A 86 2.66 7.41 17.88
CA ASP A 86 2.81 6.06 18.40
C ASP A 86 2.51 4.99 17.34
N ALA A 87 1.45 5.21 16.53
CA ALA A 87 1.13 4.34 15.41
C ALA A 87 2.28 4.32 14.38
N THR A 88 2.82 5.48 14.02
CA THR A 88 3.96 5.60 13.09
C THR A 88 5.17 4.83 13.59
N LYS A 89 5.46 4.88 14.90
CA LYS A 89 6.55 4.12 15.50
C LYS A 89 6.34 2.61 15.35
N LYS A 90 5.13 2.11 15.61
CA LYS A 90 4.81 0.69 15.45
C LYS A 90 4.96 0.23 14.00
N VAL A 91 4.51 1.06 13.04
CA VAL A 91 4.71 0.78 11.60
C VAL A 91 6.19 0.69 11.25
N ALA A 92 7.02 1.58 11.80
CA ALA A 92 8.47 1.54 11.62
C ALA A 92 9.13 0.29 12.24
N GLU A 93 8.51 -0.32 13.25
CA GLU A 93 8.90 -1.59 13.86
C GLU A 93 8.36 -2.82 13.10
N GLY A 94 7.58 -2.61 12.02
CA GLY A 94 7.02 -3.67 11.17
C GLY A 94 5.62 -4.12 11.55
N ASP A 95 4.95 -3.45 12.48
CA ASP A 95 3.54 -3.74 12.81
C ASP A 95 2.60 -2.94 11.90
N PHE A 96 2.10 -3.60 10.86
CA PHE A 96 1.14 -3.04 9.91
C PHE A 96 -0.33 -3.31 10.30
N SER A 97 -0.60 -3.83 11.50
CA SER A 97 -1.96 -4.05 12.00
C SER A 97 -2.56 -2.81 12.68
N VAL A 98 -1.77 -1.75 12.85
CA VAL A 98 -2.18 -0.52 13.51
C VAL A 98 -3.22 0.24 12.69
N TYR A 99 -4.20 0.80 13.40
CA TYR A 99 -5.22 1.66 12.84
C TYR A 99 -5.48 2.84 13.77
N VAL A 100 -5.51 4.06 13.23
CA VAL A 100 -5.82 5.28 13.97
C VAL A 100 -7.24 5.73 13.58
N PRO A 101 -8.19 5.84 14.55
CA PRO A 101 -9.55 6.29 14.24
C PRO A 101 -9.57 7.79 13.89
N THR A 102 -10.44 8.18 12.98
CA THR A 102 -10.74 9.58 12.68
C THR A 102 -11.45 10.26 13.85
N LEU A 103 -11.28 11.57 14.00
CA LEU A 103 -11.89 12.37 15.07
C LEU A 103 -13.33 12.74 14.75
N HIS A 104 -13.63 12.93 13.48
CA HIS A 104 -14.92 13.39 13.00
C HIS A 104 -15.56 12.38 12.05
N THR A 105 -16.87 12.49 11.87
CA THR A 105 -17.65 11.70 10.93
C THR A 105 -17.37 12.13 9.49
N ALA A 106 -17.67 11.26 8.52
CA ALA A 106 -17.34 11.44 7.10
C ALA A 106 -17.92 12.73 6.45
N ASP A 107 -18.88 13.36 7.09
CA ASP A 107 -19.50 14.63 6.65
C ASP A 107 -18.77 15.89 7.18
N ARG A 108 -17.82 15.74 8.12
CA ARG A 108 -17.14 16.84 8.81
C ARG A 108 -15.63 16.67 8.93
N LEU A 109 -15.02 15.94 8.03
CA LEU A 109 -13.57 15.70 8.02
C LEU A 109 -12.79 17.01 7.94
N ASP A 110 -11.77 17.15 8.80
CA ASP A 110 -10.77 18.18 8.75
C ASP A 110 -9.43 17.67 8.18
N TYR A 111 -8.41 18.53 8.15
CA TYR A 111 -7.09 18.17 7.65
C TYR A 111 -6.42 17.05 8.45
N LEU A 112 -6.66 16.98 9.76
CA LEU A 112 -6.10 15.93 10.61
C LEU A 112 -6.76 14.59 10.34
N ASP A 113 -8.09 14.58 10.12
CA ASP A 113 -8.82 13.38 9.72
C ASP A 113 -8.33 12.84 8.36
N VAL A 114 -8.14 13.75 7.38
CA VAL A 114 -7.61 13.36 6.06
C VAL A 114 -6.20 12.76 6.20
N MET A 115 -5.33 13.36 7.02
CA MET A 115 -3.99 12.85 7.29
C MET A 115 -4.05 11.46 7.95
N ILE A 116 -4.98 11.23 8.88
CA ILE A 116 -5.20 9.93 9.52
C ILE A 116 -5.68 8.89 8.49
N ILE A 117 -6.61 9.26 7.61
CA ILE A 117 -7.12 8.38 6.55
C ILE A 117 -5.99 7.99 5.60
N ASP A 118 -5.18 8.96 5.16
CA ASP A 118 -4.05 8.70 4.26
C ASP A 118 -2.97 7.85 4.94
N PHE A 119 -2.72 8.08 6.23
CA PHE A 119 -1.84 7.24 7.04
C PHE A 119 -2.34 5.80 7.11
N ASN A 120 -3.62 5.57 7.46
CA ASN A 120 -4.20 4.24 7.55
C ASN A 120 -4.13 3.50 6.20
N LYS A 121 -4.41 4.21 5.10
CA LYS A 121 -4.30 3.65 3.75
C LYS A 121 -2.85 3.26 3.41
N MET A 122 -1.88 4.11 3.75
CA MET A 122 -0.46 3.79 3.56
C MET A 122 -0.06 2.55 4.37
N VAL A 123 -0.53 2.40 5.60
CA VAL A 123 -0.26 1.23 6.45
C VAL A 123 -0.86 -0.03 5.84
N GLU A 124 -2.10 0.03 5.33
CA GLU A 124 -2.76 -1.08 4.64
C GLU A 124 -1.98 -1.52 3.39
N GLU A 125 -1.54 -0.56 2.57
CA GLU A 125 -0.74 -0.84 1.36
C GLU A 125 0.62 -1.47 1.74
N LEU A 126 1.30 -0.96 2.77
CA LEU A 126 2.57 -1.55 3.25
C LEU A 126 2.37 -2.97 3.79
N GLY A 127 1.31 -3.20 4.57
CA GLY A 127 0.96 -4.53 5.08
C GLY A 127 0.68 -5.53 3.96
N SER A 128 -0.02 -5.10 2.91
CA SER A 128 -0.27 -5.92 1.72
C SER A 128 1.02 -6.29 1.00
N ILE A 129 1.94 -5.34 0.84
CA ILE A 129 3.25 -5.59 0.22
C ILE A 129 4.07 -6.59 1.04
N GLU A 130 4.11 -6.44 2.36
CA GLU A 130 4.86 -7.36 3.25
C GLU A 130 4.27 -8.77 3.23
N THR A 131 2.95 -8.90 3.20
CA THR A 131 2.26 -10.19 3.06
C THR A 131 2.61 -10.85 1.73
N LEU A 132 2.49 -10.12 0.61
CA LEU A 132 2.85 -10.63 -0.71
C LEU A 132 4.31 -11.07 -0.78
N LYS A 133 5.22 -10.31 -0.18
CA LYS A 133 6.64 -10.64 -0.10
C LYS A 133 6.88 -11.92 0.70
N THR A 134 6.23 -12.08 1.85
CA THR A 134 6.34 -13.27 2.70
C THR A 134 5.81 -14.50 1.99
N ASP A 135 4.65 -14.39 1.34
CA ASP A 135 4.04 -15.47 0.55
C ASP A 135 4.92 -15.86 -0.64
N PHE A 136 5.49 -14.86 -1.32
CA PHE A 136 6.44 -15.11 -2.41
C PHE A 136 7.65 -15.92 -1.95
N PHE A 137 8.31 -15.52 -0.86
CA PHE A 137 9.47 -16.27 -0.35
C PHE A 137 9.10 -17.67 0.15
N SER A 138 7.93 -17.84 0.76
CA SER A 138 7.41 -19.15 1.16
C SER A 138 7.23 -20.05 -0.05
N ASN A 139 6.53 -19.56 -1.09
CA ASN A 139 6.27 -20.28 -2.31
C ASN A 139 7.58 -20.65 -3.05
N VAL A 140 8.51 -19.71 -3.19
CA VAL A 140 9.83 -19.97 -3.79
C VAL A 140 10.57 -21.05 -3.03
N SER A 141 10.54 -21.00 -1.70
CA SER A 141 11.19 -22.02 -0.87
C SER A 141 10.60 -23.41 -1.09
N HIS A 142 9.29 -23.52 -1.21
CA HIS A 142 8.61 -24.79 -1.52
C HIS A 142 8.93 -25.28 -2.93
N GLU A 143 8.90 -24.38 -3.93
CA GLU A 143 9.20 -24.70 -5.33
C GLU A 143 10.67 -25.12 -5.56
N ILE A 144 11.59 -24.69 -4.68
CA ILE A 144 13.00 -25.14 -4.70
C ILE A 144 13.19 -26.46 -3.94
N LYS A 145 12.53 -26.66 -2.80
CA LYS A 145 12.70 -27.87 -1.96
C LYS A 145 12.26 -29.13 -2.70
N THR A 146 11.16 -29.06 -3.43
CA THR A 146 10.61 -30.23 -4.15
C THR A 146 11.57 -30.81 -5.19
N PRO A 147 12.08 -30.05 -6.18
CA PRO A 147 13.05 -30.57 -7.13
C PRO A 147 14.37 -31.00 -6.47
N LEU A 148 14.80 -30.31 -5.43
CA LEU A 148 16.00 -30.68 -4.69
C LEU A 148 15.86 -32.06 -4.05
N ALA A 149 14.72 -32.34 -3.42
CA ALA A 149 14.41 -33.65 -2.85
C ALA A 149 14.37 -34.78 -3.94
N ILE A 150 13.79 -34.47 -5.12
CA ILE A 150 13.76 -35.40 -6.26
C ILE A 150 15.20 -35.71 -6.74
N ILE A 151 16.05 -34.68 -6.88
CA ILE A 151 17.45 -34.83 -7.27
C ILE A 151 18.19 -35.72 -6.25
N GLN A 152 18.04 -35.40 -4.95
CA GLN A 152 18.71 -36.12 -3.88
C GLN A 152 18.29 -37.59 -3.84
N ASN A 153 16.99 -37.87 -3.85
CA ASN A 153 16.49 -39.26 -3.83
C ASN A 153 16.95 -40.08 -5.05
N ASN A 154 16.91 -39.49 -6.25
CA ASN A 154 17.37 -40.19 -7.44
C ASN A 154 18.89 -40.37 -7.47
N ALA A 155 19.65 -39.44 -6.89
CA ALA A 155 21.10 -39.60 -6.74
C ALA A 155 21.44 -40.74 -5.76
N GLU A 156 20.72 -40.87 -4.63
CA GLU A 156 20.87 -42.01 -3.72
C GLU A 156 20.54 -43.32 -4.37
N LEU A 157 19.41 -43.41 -5.14
CA LEU A 157 19.04 -44.59 -5.89
C LEU A 157 20.07 -44.95 -6.97
N LEU A 158 20.59 -43.93 -7.67
CA LEU A 158 21.65 -44.14 -8.68
C LEU A 158 22.90 -44.75 -8.09
N CYS A 159 23.30 -44.35 -6.86
CA CYS A 159 24.45 -44.92 -6.18
C CYS A 159 24.25 -46.38 -5.75
N MET A 160 23.01 -46.80 -5.50
CA MET A 160 22.68 -48.14 -5.03
C MET A 160 22.36 -49.12 -6.16
N GLU A 161 21.94 -48.63 -7.33
CA GLU A 161 21.47 -49.39 -8.45
C GLU A 161 22.65 -50.01 -9.25
N LYS A 162 22.51 -51.26 -9.65
CA LYS A 162 23.52 -52.02 -10.43
C LYS A 162 23.13 -52.19 -11.89
N THR A 163 21.87 -51.96 -12.23
CA THR A 163 21.32 -52.17 -13.57
C THR A 163 21.58 -50.92 -14.43
N PRO A 164 22.32 -51.00 -15.54
CA PRO A 164 22.67 -49.83 -16.35
C PRO A 164 21.47 -49.03 -16.87
N GLU A 165 20.39 -49.73 -17.23
CA GLU A 165 19.14 -49.12 -17.73
C GLU A 165 18.48 -48.25 -16.68
N LYS A 166 18.40 -48.71 -15.43
CA LYS A 166 17.84 -47.94 -14.30
C LYS A 166 18.76 -46.81 -13.87
N GLN A 167 20.07 -46.99 -13.92
CA GLN A 167 21.04 -45.92 -13.68
C GLN A 167 20.82 -44.76 -14.66
N LYS A 168 20.58 -45.11 -15.95
CA LYS A 168 20.29 -44.11 -16.98
C LYS A 168 18.96 -43.39 -16.70
N GLU A 169 17.93 -44.09 -16.27
CA GLU A 169 16.65 -43.52 -15.87
C GLU A 169 16.80 -42.51 -14.74
N TYR A 170 17.48 -42.87 -13.64
CA TYR A 170 17.72 -41.97 -12.51
C TYR A 170 18.56 -40.72 -12.89
N ALA A 171 19.60 -40.95 -13.73
CA ALA A 171 20.43 -39.86 -14.24
C ALA A 171 19.62 -38.87 -15.09
N GLU A 172 18.70 -39.38 -15.94
CA GLU A 172 17.82 -38.55 -16.76
C GLU A 172 16.86 -37.72 -15.89
N VAL A 173 16.26 -38.33 -14.86
CA VAL A 173 15.38 -37.60 -13.90
C VAL A 173 16.16 -36.48 -13.20
N ILE A 174 17.40 -36.76 -12.76
CA ILE A 174 18.27 -35.73 -12.13
C ILE A 174 18.53 -34.60 -13.12
N PHE A 175 18.91 -34.92 -14.35
CA PHE A 175 19.23 -33.94 -15.38
C PHE A 175 18.04 -33.02 -15.69
N GLN A 176 16.87 -33.60 -15.95
CA GLN A 176 15.64 -32.86 -16.27
C GLN A 176 15.20 -31.98 -15.08
N THR A 177 15.29 -32.51 -13.86
CA THR A 177 14.91 -31.77 -12.64
C THR A 177 15.88 -30.61 -12.38
N THR A 178 17.18 -30.80 -12.63
CA THR A 178 18.19 -29.75 -12.49
C THR A 178 17.98 -28.64 -13.53
N LYS A 179 17.64 -29.00 -14.77
CA LYS A 179 17.30 -28.03 -15.81
C LYS A 179 16.12 -27.18 -15.40
N ARG A 180 15.04 -27.80 -14.92
CA ARG A 180 13.84 -27.10 -14.41
C ARG A 180 14.17 -26.17 -13.24
N LEU A 181 15.01 -26.61 -12.31
CA LEU A 181 15.44 -25.78 -11.17
C LEU A 181 16.26 -24.58 -11.63
N SER A 182 17.12 -24.74 -12.61
CA SER A 182 17.91 -23.64 -13.21
C SER A 182 17.01 -22.61 -13.89
N GLU A 183 15.97 -23.04 -14.58
CA GLU A 183 14.97 -22.15 -15.19
C GLU A 183 14.19 -21.37 -14.12
N LEU A 184 13.78 -22.01 -13.03
CA LEU A 184 13.11 -21.35 -11.89
C LEU A 184 14.00 -20.26 -11.29
N ILE A 185 15.25 -20.58 -10.98
CA ILE A 185 16.22 -19.62 -10.43
C ILE A 185 16.42 -18.44 -11.40
N SER A 186 16.58 -18.71 -12.70
CA SER A 186 16.72 -17.67 -13.71
C SER A 186 15.52 -16.71 -13.74
N ASN A 187 14.30 -17.25 -13.62
CA ASN A 187 13.07 -16.46 -13.59
C ASN A 187 12.98 -15.60 -12.33
N ILE A 188 13.37 -16.13 -11.16
CA ILE A 188 13.43 -15.36 -9.91
C ILE A 188 14.45 -14.20 -10.02
N LEU A 189 15.62 -14.46 -10.60
CA LEU A 189 16.65 -13.43 -10.80
C LEU A 189 16.19 -12.34 -11.78
N LYS A 190 15.47 -12.71 -12.86
CA LYS A 190 14.86 -11.75 -13.79
C LYS A 190 13.83 -10.87 -13.06
N LEU A 191 12.94 -11.47 -12.24
CA LEU A 191 11.96 -10.73 -11.45
C LEU A 191 12.63 -9.74 -10.50
N ASN A 192 13.64 -10.17 -9.75
CA ASN A 192 14.39 -9.32 -8.81
C ASN A 192 15.12 -8.17 -9.52
N LYS A 193 15.62 -8.41 -10.74
CA LYS A 193 16.22 -7.36 -11.57
C LYS A 193 15.19 -6.32 -12.02
N LEU A 194 13.98 -6.78 -12.38
CA LEU A 194 12.87 -5.91 -12.77
C LEU A 194 12.37 -5.06 -11.59
N GLU A 195 12.27 -5.63 -10.37
CA GLU A 195 11.87 -4.88 -9.18
C GLU A 195 12.88 -3.79 -8.77
N LYS A 196 14.18 -4.05 -8.91
CA LYS A 196 15.23 -3.10 -8.50
C LYS A 196 15.50 -2.00 -9.51
N GLN A 197 15.20 -2.21 -10.77
CA GLN A 197 15.29 -1.19 -11.78
C GLN A 197 13.94 -0.46 -11.84
N ALA A 198 13.95 0.85 -11.58
CA ALA A 198 12.85 1.70 -11.99
C ALA A 198 12.76 1.56 -13.53
N ILE A 199 11.95 0.61 -14.01
CA ILE A 199 11.74 0.41 -15.43
C ILE A 199 11.05 1.67 -15.92
N THR A 200 11.80 2.50 -16.64
CA THR A 200 11.22 3.60 -17.37
C THR A 200 10.88 3.04 -18.76
N PRO A 201 9.58 2.73 -19.03
CA PRO A 201 9.20 2.19 -20.32
C PRO A 201 9.61 3.16 -21.45
N VAL A 202 10.26 2.66 -22.47
CA VAL A 202 10.56 3.42 -23.68
C VAL A 202 9.45 3.13 -24.69
N ALA A 203 8.42 3.99 -24.66
CA ALA A 203 7.29 3.84 -25.57
C ALA A 203 7.67 4.26 -26.98
N GLU A 204 7.58 3.36 -27.94
CA GLU A 204 7.76 3.57 -29.38
C GLU A 204 6.58 2.99 -30.16
N GLU A 205 6.36 3.53 -31.36
CA GLU A 205 5.34 2.98 -32.26
C GLU A 205 5.89 1.74 -32.97
N TYR A 206 5.23 0.59 -32.82
CA TYR A 206 5.62 -0.65 -33.48
C TYR A 206 4.39 -1.47 -33.93
N ASP A 207 4.62 -2.48 -34.77
CA ASP A 207 3.57 -3.40 -35.26
C ASP A 207 3.37 -4.55 -34.26
N LEU A 208 2.24 -4.53 -33.56
CA LEU A 208 1.85 -5.56 -32.61
C LEU A 208 1.66 -6.94 -33.26
N CYS A 209 1.02 -6.98 -34.47
CA CYS A 209 0.75 -8.25 -35.15
C CYS A 209 2.04 -8.92 -35.60
N GLY A 210 3.00 -8.16 -36.11
CA GLY A 210 4.34 -8.66 -36.44
C GLY A 210 5.04 -9.26 -35.21
N GLN A 211 5.03 -8.54 -34.08
CA GLN A 211 5.65 -9.04 -32.85
C GLN A 211 4.97 -10.32 -32.31
N LEU A 212 3.65 -10.38 -32.33
CA LEU A 212 2.90 -11.57 -31.89
C LEU A 212 3.21 -12.79 -32.79
N ALA A 213 3.29 -12.58 -34.11
CA ALA A 213 3.66 -13.64 -35.05
C ALA A 213 5.09 -14.17 -34.80
N GLU A 214 6.07 -13.27 -34.61
CA GLU A 214 7.43 -13.67 -34.24
C GLU A 214 7.50 -14.44 -32.94
N CYS A 215 6.80 -13.97 -31.90
CA CYS A 215 6.71 -14.69 -30.62
C CYS A 215 6.07 -16.08 -30.80
N ALA A 216 5.00 -16.18 -31.58
CA ALA A 216 4.31 -17.46 -31.83
C ALA A 216 5.23 -18.48 -32.50
N VAL A 217 5.92 -18.09 -33.56
CA VAL A 217 6.85 -18.97 -34.32
C VAL A 217 7.93 -19.60 -33.43
N ASN A 218 8.38 -18.89 -32.39
CA ASN A 218 9.35 -19.45 -31.43
C ASN A 218 8.85 -20.70 -30.69
N TYR A 219 7.53 -20.90 -30.60
CA TYR A 219 6.90 -22.05 -29.94
C TYR A 219 6.42 -23.12 -30.90
N GLU A 220 6.55 -22.93 -32.21
CA GLU A 220 6.15 -23.89 -33.25
C GLU A 220 6.67 -25.30 -33.02
N PRO A 221 7.97 -25.54 -32.74
CA PRO A 221 8.47 -26.89 -32.51
C PRO A 221 7.86 -27.60 -31.29
N VAL A 222 7.32 -26.81 -30.32
CA VAL A 222 6.75 -27.36 -29.10
C VAL A 222 5.28 -27.76 -29.32
N TRP A 223 4.48 -26.91 -29.99
CA TRP A 223 3.09 -27.21 -30.24
C TRP A 223 2.95 -28.32 -31.33
N GLU A 224 3.82 -28.35 -32.35
CA GLU A 224 3.86 -29.44 -33.32
C GLU A 224 4.14 -30.78 -32.63
N LYS A 225 5.14 -30.84 -31.73
CA LYS A 225 5.45 -32.07 -30.96
C LYS A 225 4.29 -32.56 -30.11
N LYS A 226 3.41 -31.68 -29.66
CA LYS A 226 2.20 -31.97 -28.89
C LYS A 226 0.96 -32.19 -29.75
N ASP A 227 1.05 -32.08 -31.08
CA ASP A 227 -0.10 -32.11 -31.99
C ASP A 227 -1.18 -31.05 -31.63
N ILE A 228 -0.74 -29.86 -31.21
CA ILE A 228 -1.62 -28.73 -30.86
C ILE A 228 -1.90 -27.94 -32.13
N GLY A 229 -3.20 -27.73 -32.42
CA GLY A 229 -3.64 -26.81 -33.48
C GLY A 229 -3.42 -25.35 -33.05
N PHE A 230 -2.95 -24.55 -34.01
CA PHE A 230 -2.82 -23.09 -33.78
C PHE A 230 -3.70 -22.36 -34.78
N ASP A 231 -4.62 -21.53 -34.29
CA ASP A 231 -5.59 -20.77 -35.07
C ASP A 231 -5.43 -19.28 -34.73
N ALA A 232 -4.94 -18.49 -35.69
CA ALA A 232 -4.69 -17.07 -35.54
C ALA A 232 -5.71 -16.25 -36.34
N ASP A 233 -6.52 -15.48 -35.65
CA ASP A 233 -7.43 -14.48 -36.23
C ASP A 233 -6.93 -13.08 -35.85
N MET A 234 -6.12 -12.49 -36.71
CA MET A 234 -5.46 -11.18 -36.50
C MET A 234 -5.57 -10.32 -37.75
N GLU A 235 -5.53 -9.01 -37.56
CA GLU A 235 -5.33 -8.07 -38.65
C GLU A 235 -3.89 -8.18 -39.21
N ASP A 236 -3.68 -7.76 -40.46
CA ASP A 236 -2.35 -7.82 -41.10
C ASP A 236 -1.31 -6.98 -40.37
N SER A 237 -1.69 -5.84 -39.78
CA SER A 237 -0.82 -4.95 -39.05
C SER A 237 -1.64 -4.02 -38.16
N VAL A 238 -1.27 -3.92 -36.87
CA VAL A 238 -1.82 -2.97 -35.90
C VAL A 238 -0.69 -2.24 -35.22
N LYS A 239 -0.62 -0.93 -35.42
CA LYS A 239 0.37 -0.10 -34.75
C LYS A 239 -0.08 0.31 -33.34
N ILE A 240 0.76 0.08 -32.37
CA ILE A 240 0.56 0.52 -30.98
C ILE A 240 1.79 1.29 -30.49
N THR A 241 1.59 2.13 -29.47
CA THR A 241 2.68 2.84 -28.78
C THR A 241 2.91 2.23 -27.42
N ALA A 242 3.98 1.42 -27.30
CA ALA A 242 4.38 0.78 -26.05
C ALA A 242 5.88 0.45 -26.09
N ASP A 243 6.41 -0.07 -24.98
CA ASP A 243 7.79 -0.60 -24.95
C ASP A 243 7.77 -2.02 -25.56
N ALA A 244 8.27 -2.14 -26.78
CA ALA A 244 8.26 -3.38 -27.55
C ALA A 244 8.98 -4.52 -26.80
N ALA A 245 10.11 -4.24 -26.11
CA ALA A 245 10.86 -5.24 -25.37
C ALA A 245 10.13 -5.74 -24.13
N LEU A 246 9.42 -4.88 -23.41
CA LEU A 246 8.60 -5.29 -22.28
C LEU A 246 7.36 -6.07 -22.74
N MET A 247 6.76 -5.68 -23.85
CA MET A 247 5.60 -6.40 -24.40
C MET A 247 6.00 -7.79 -24.92
N GLU A 248 7.17 -7.93 -25.50
CA GLU A 248 7.70 -9.25 -25.92
C GLU A 248 7.80 -10.22 -24.72
N LEU A 249 8.22 -9.74 -23.54
CA LEU A 249 8.22 -10.57 -22.33
C LEU A 249 6.81 -11.03 -21.94
N VAL A 250 5.81 -10.17 -22.11
CA VAL A 250 4.41 -10.51 -21.84
C VAL A 250 3.93 -11.59 -22.79
N TRP A 251 4.16 -11.41 -24.11
CA TRP A 251 3.72 -12.37 -25.14
C TRP A 251 4.39 -13.71 -24.98
N ASN A 252 5.70 -13.75 -24.76
CA ASN A 252 6.43 -14.99 -24.52
C ASN A 252 5.91 -15.74 -23.30
N ASN A 253 5.56 -15.07 -22.21
CA ASN A 253 4.95 -15.69 -21.03
C ASN A 253 3.56 -16.29 -21.36
N LEU A 254 2.73 -15.56 -22.11
CA LEU A 254 1.39 -16.02 -22.49
C LEU A 254 1.46 -17.22 -23.43
N PHE A 255 2.29 -17.18 -24.47
CA PHE A 255 2.50 -18.31 -25.38
C PHE A 255 3.05 -19.54 -24.68
N SER A 256 4.06 -19.36 -23.81
CA SER A 256 4.60 -20.44 -23.00
C SER A 256 3.53 -21.12 -22.16
N ASN A 257 2.68 -20.33 -21.51
CA ASN A 257 1.59 -20.86 -20.69
C ASN A 257 0.54 -21.56 -21.56
N ALA A 258 0.14 -20.97 -22.69
CA ALA A 258 -0.81 -21.55 -23.60
C ALA A 258 -0.35 -22.95 -24.09
N VAL A 259 0.89 -23.05 -24.58
CA VAL A 259 1.46 -24.31 -25.06
C VAL A 259 1.65 -25.33 -23.92
N LYS A 260 2.00 -24.86 -22.71
CA LYS A 260 2.21 -25.72 -21.55
C LYS A 260 0.91 -26.38 -21.08
N PHE A 261 -0.17 -25.60 -21.01
CA PHE A 261 -1.44 -26.03 -20.41
C PHE A 261 -2.46 -26.55 -21.41
N THR A 262 -2.18 -26.48 -22.73
CA THR A 262 -3.01 -27.14 -23.75
C THR A 262 -2.65 -28.58 -23.83
N GLU A 263 -3.66 -29.46 -23.73
CA GLU A 263 -3.50 -30.91 -23.87
C GLU A 263 -3.12 -31.28 -25.30
N PRO A 264 -2.42 -32.42 -25.52
CA PRO A 264 -2.11 -32.92 -26.85
C PRO A 264 -3.39 -33.06 -27.71
N GLY A 265 -3.34 -32.61 -28.94
CA GLY A 265 -4.51 -32.54 -29.85
C GLY A 265 -5.47 -31.39 -29.59
N GLY A 266 -5.19 -30.48 -28.61
CA GLY A 266 -5.97 -29.28 -28.34
C GLY A 266 -5.70 -28.18 -29.36
N THR A 267 -6.34 -27.01 -29.17
CA THR A 267 -6.19 -25.84 -30.05
C THR A 267 -5.90 -24.57 -29.22
N ILE A 268 -4.90 -23.80 -29.64
CA ILE A 268 -4.63 -22.45 -29.16
C ILE A 268 -5.21 -21.47 -30.17
N LYS A 269 -5.98 -20.48 -29.68
CA LYS A 269 -6.57 -19.43 -30.51
C LYS A 269 -6.08 -18.07 -30.04
#